data_2f0b89a4e322bb398e9b2bd8764ef835
#
_entry.id   2f0b89a4e322bb398e9b2bd8764ef835
#
_cell.length_a   1.000
_cell.length_b   1.000
_cell.length_c   1.000
_cell.angle_alpha   90.00
_cell.angle_beta   90.00
_cell.angle_gamma   90.00
#
_symmetry.space_group_name_H-M   'P 1'
#
loop_
_entity.id
_entity.type
_entity.pdbx_description
1 polymer ?
#
loop_
_entity_poly.entity_id
_entity_poly.type
_entity_poly.pdbx_seq_one_letter_code
_entity_poly.pdbx_strand_id
1 'polypeptide(L)'
;MMKESSKWIAAFVEIIIENGDWTETDRYYLTNRIAKLVGCDFFEQPEAVACEQEPLRVVEHLLNIAQANHQIDASITEAEQLEAELMDFITPTPTIINRKFMDYYQESPRKATDYFYQLCKTNNYIKTKAIAKNIIFPMDSPYGKLEITINLSKPEKDARKILAEKKMSQKKYPACMLCMENEGYYGRVNYPARTNHRIIRLNLEDEAWGFQYSPYAYYNEHAIFLDQQHREMKIEKKTFQRLLKITELFPEYFVGSNADLPIVGGSILSHDHYQAGRHTFPMDLAPMEKRFSLKKYPEITAGILKWPMSVIRLQSDRQEELVEAAELILTKWRNYSDERVSVRAYSEDGTPHHTITPIARRKGSLFELDLVLRDNNVSEEFPDGIFHPHPEVQHIKQENIGLIEVMGLAILPPRLAQELREVEKYLLKQPNQIAESHRAWADELSQQTITEANVKEVIQQGIGTIFVQILTDAGVFKRDEEGRRAFERFIQCIEND
;
A
#
# COMPACT_ATOMS: atom_id res chain seq x y z
N MET A 1 -31.88 4.90 -29.07
CA MET A 1 -31.65 5.10 -27.63
C MET A 1 -32.37 4.05 -26.80
N MET A 2 -33.71 4.01 -26.71
CA MET A 2 -34.42 3.08 -25.80
C MET A 2 -34.08 1.58 -25.98
N LYS A 3 -34.04 1.06 -27.22
CA LYS A 3 -33.67 -0.33 -27.51
C LYS A 3 -32.20 -0.64 -27.12
N GLU A 4 -31.33 0.32 -27.25
CA GLU A 4 -29.91 0.18 -26.88
C GLU A 4 -29.71 0.17 -25.34
N SER A 5 -30.43 1.05 -24.63
CA SER A 5 -30.42 1.04 -23.16
C SER A 5 -30.90 -0.29 -22.59
N SER A 6 -32.03 -0.82 -23.12
CA SER A 6 -32.57 -2.13 -22.70
C SER A 6 -31.60 -3.28 -22.94
N LYS A 7 -30.80 -3.23 -24.03
CA LYS A 7 -29.78 -4.23 -24.34
C LYS A 7 -28.67 -4.26 -23.28
N TRP A 8 -28.18 -3.12 -22.84
CA TRP A 8 -27.13 -3.04 -21.83
C TRP A 8 -27.64 -3.35 -20.41
N ILE A 9 -28.88 -2.95 -20.10
CA ILE A 9 -29.53 -3.32 -18.84
C ILE A 9 -29.69 -4.85 -18.76
N ALA A 10 -30.19 -5.48 -19.85
CA ALA A 10 -30.31 -6.95 -19.89
C ALA A 10 -28.96 -7.65 -19.76
N ALA A 11 -27.92 -7.17 -20.48
CA ALA A 11 -26.57 -7.74 -20.37
C ALA A 11 -26.02 -7.66 -18.94
N PHE A 12 -26.25 -6.54 -18.24
CA PHE A 12 -25.79 -6.44 -16.85
C PHE A 12 -26.57 -7.33 -15.91
N VAL A 13 -27.89 -7.53 -16.13
CA VAL A 13 -28.70 -8.46 -15.35
C VAL A 13 -28.20 -9.92 -15.51
N GLU A 14 -27.83 -10.33 -16.74
CA GLU A 14 -27.19 -11.66 -16.93
C GLU A 14 -25.91 -11.78 -16.11
N ILE A 15 -25.02 -10.79 -16.21
CA ILE A 15 -23.78 -10.78 -15.45
C ILE A 15 -24.00 -10.86 -13.94
N ILE A 16 -25.03 -10.16 -13.41
CA ILE A 16 -25.40 -10.18 -12.00
C ILE A 16 -25.86 -11.57 -11.58
N ILE A 17 -26.68 -12.24 -12.39
CA ILE A 17 -27.18 -13.59 -12.08
C ILE A 17 -26.05 -14.63 -12.16
N GLU A 18 -25.15 -14.49 -13.15
CA GLU A 18 -24.01 -15.41 -13.31
C GLU A 18 -22.93 -15.26 -12.23
N ASN A 19 -22.67 -14.05 -11.77
CA ASN A 19 -21.53 -13.74 -10.87
C ASN A 19 -21.93 -13.40 -9.43
N GLY A 20 -23.20 -13.04 -9.19
CA GLY A 20 -23.72 -12.67 -7.87
C GLY A 20 -24.38 -13.81 -7.14
N ASP A 21 -25.07 -13.48 -6.05
CA ASP A 21 -25.93 -14.41 -5.28
C ASP A 21 -27.42 -14.25 -5.66
N TRP A 22 -27.69 -13.81 -6.88
CA TRP A 22 -29.01 -13.62 -7.46
C TRP A 22 -29.38 -14.80 -8.38
N THR A 23 -30.69 -14.97 -8.59
CA THR A 23 -31.22 -16.07 -9.41
C THR A 23 -32.14 -15.55 -10.52
N GLU A 24 -32.55 -16.41 -11.43
CA GLU A 24 -33.56 -16.07 -12.46
C GLU A 24 -34.86 -15.46 -11.88
N THR A 25 -35.21 -15.84 -10.65
CA THR A 25 -36.37 -15.26 -9.96
C THR A 25 -36.26 -13.77 -9.73
N ASP A 26 -35.03 -13.26 -9.63
CA ASP A 26 -34.74 -11.86 -9.31
C ASP A 26 -34.63 -10.98 -10.57
N ARG A 27 -34.71 -11.55 -11.77
CA ARG A 27 -34.48 -10.86 -13.06
C ARG A 27 -35.28 -9.56 -13.20
N TYR A 28 -36.61 -9.59 -13.00
CA TYR A 28 -37.44 -8.39 -13.10
C TYR A 28 -37.12 -7.35 -12.04
N TYR A 29 -36.82 -7.79 -10.84
CA TYR A 29 -36.41 -6.90 -9.75
C TYR A 29 -35.11 -6.17 -10.10
N LEU A 30 -34.10 -6.90 -10.57
CA LEU A 30 -32.79 -6.35 -10.99
C LEU A 30 -32.96 -5.40 -12.17
N THR A 31 -33.71 -5.79 -13.22
CA THR A 31 -34.00 -4.95 -14.39
C THR A 31 -34.57 -3.61 -13.97
N ASN A 32 -35.61 -3.61 -13.11
CA ASN A 32 -36.26 -2.38 -12.65
C ASN A 32 -35.32 -1.49 -11.80
N ARG A 33 -34.48 -2.12 -10.96
CA ARG A 33 -33.52 -1.38 -10.14
C ARG A 33 -32.44 -0.71 -10.99
N ILE A 34 -31.88 -1.43 -11.97
CA ILE A 34 -30.85 -0.90 -12.88
C ILE A 34 -31.45 0.17 -13.79
N ALA A 35 -32.62 -0.07 -14.38
CA ALA A 35 -33.32 0.90 -15.20
C ALA A 35 -33.52 2.25 -14.46
N LYS A 36 -33.96 2.18 -13.18
CA LYS A 36 -34.08 3.37 -12.33
C LYS A 36 -32.76 4.10 -12.14
N LEU A 37 -31.68 3.36 -11.84
CA LEU A 37 -30.34 3.95 -11.59
C LEU A 37 -29.80 4.69 -12.82
N VAL A 38 -30.10 4.21 -14.03
CA VAL A 38 -29.65 4.83 -15.27
C VAL A 38 -30.70 5.76 -15.90
N GLY A 39 -31.81 6.05 -15.20
CA GLY A 39 -32.85 6.96 -15.65
C GLY A 39 -33.65 6.48 -16.87
N CYS A 40 -33.91 5.18 -16.96
CA CYS A 40 -34.76 4.59 -17.97
C CYS A 40 -36.14 4.29 -17.37
N ASP A 41 -37.17 5.01 -17.82
CA ASP A 41 -38.59 4.81 -17.40
C ASP A 41 -39.24 3.62 -18.08
N PHE A 42 -38.59 3.05 -19.08
CA PHE A 42 -39.12 1.97 -19.90
C PHE A 42 -38.04 0.94 -20.25
N PHE A 43 -38.42 -0.33 -20.20
CA PHE A 43 -37.59 -1.47 -20.62
C PHE A 43 -38.35 -2.33 -21.62
N GLU A 44 -37.72 -2.61 -22.77
CA GLU A 44 -38.21 -3.54 -23.78
C GLU A 44 -37.26 -4.75 -23.80
N GLN A 45 -37.80 -5.95 -23.64
CA GLN A 45 -36.98 -7.17 -23.69
C GLN A 45 -36.24 -7.23 -25.04
N PRO A 46 -34.92 -7.20 -25.07
CA PRO A 46 -34.18 -7.25 -26.32
C PRO A 46 -34.22 -8.62 -26.95
N GLU A 47 -34.28 -8.68 -28.31
CA GLU A 47 -34.20 -9.94 -29.05
C GLU A 47 -32.87 -10.65 -28.87
N ALA A 48 -31.77 -9.88 -28.61
CA ALA A 48 -30.45 -10.40 -28.28
C ALA A 48 -29.78 -9.51 -27.23
N VAL A 49 -29.22 -10.13 -26.20
CA VAL A 49 -28.41 -9.47 -25.19
C VAL A 49 -27.04 -9.11 -25.77
N ALA A 50 -26.37 -8.09 -25.26
CA ALA A 50 -25.01 -7.76 -25.66
C ALA A 50 -24.06 -8.91 -25.26
N CYS A 51 -23.19 -9.35 -26.19
CA CYS A 51 -22.20 -10.40 -25.93
C CYS A 51 -20.97 -9.86 -25.17
N GLU A 52 -21.13 -8.91 -24.27
CA GLU A 52 -20.05 -8.40 -23.44
C GLU A 52 -20.13 -9.07 -22.06
N GLN A 53 -19.08 -9.74 -21.67
CA GLN A 53 -19.00 -10.48 -20.40
C GLN A 53 -18.16 -9.77 -19.33
N GLU A 54 -17.41 -8.74 -19.69
CA GLU A 54 -16.64 -7.97 -18.71
C GLU A 54 -17.54 -6.98 -17.96
N PRO A 55 -17.82 -7.16 -16.65
CA PRO A 55 -18.77 -6.33 -15.90
C PRO A 55 -18.51 -4.83 -16.05
N LEU A 56 -17.24 -4.43 -15.96
CA LEU A 56 -16.85 -3.03 -16.00
C LEU A 56 -17.16 -2.37 -17.35
N ARG A 57 -17.04 -3.08 -18.48
CA ARG A 57 -17.41 -2.54 -19.80
C ARG A 57 -18.91 -2.31 -19.93
N VAL A 58 -19.70 -3.25 -19.41
CA VAL A 58 -21.16 -3.07 -19.42
C VAL A 58 -21.55 -1.88 -18.53
N VAL A 59 -20.92 -1.74 -17.36
CA VAL A 59 -21.15 -0.58 -16.48
C VAL A 59 -20.71 0.73 -17.13
N GLU A 60 -19.62 0.78 -17.89
CA GLU A 60 -19.21 1.97 -18.68
C GLU A 60 -20.32 2.40 -19.65
N HIS A 61 -21.01 1.46 -20.32
CA HIS A 61 -22.17 1.77 -21.16
C HIS A 61 -23.36 2.27 -20.34
N LEU A 62 -23.64 1.68 -19.18
CA LEU A 62 -24.70 2.11 -18.27
C LEU A 62 -24.45 3.53 -17.73
N LEU A 63 -23.21 3.88 -17.42
CA LEU A 63 -22.82 5.24 -17.02
C LEU A 63 -23.08 6.25 -18.14
N ASN A 64 -22.74 5.93 -19.39
CA ASN A 64 -23.04 6.78 -20.54
C ASN A 64 -24.56 6.99 -20.75
N ILE A 65 -25.36 5.94 -20.51
CA ILE A 65 -26.83 6.03 -20.54
C ILE A 65 -27.33 6.94 -19.42
N ALA A 66 -26.84 6.76 -18.18
CA ALA A 66 -27.22 7.59 -17.04
C ALA A 66 -26.88 9.07 -17.26
N GLN A 67 -25.73 9.36 -17.87
CA GLN A 67 -25.34 10.72 -18.23
C GLN A 67 -26.24 11.31 -19.32
N ALA A 68 -26.55 10.54 -20.35
CA ALA A 68 -27.47 10.97 -21.43
C ALA A 68 -28.90 11.22 -20.90
N ASN A 69 -29.32 10.50 -19.88
CA ASN A 69 -30.61 10.63 -19.21
C ASN A 69 -30.59 11.64 -18.05
N HIS A 70 -29.51 12.39 -17.85
CA HIS A 70 -29.35 13.38 -16.78
C HIS A 70 -29.52 12.86 -15.35
N GLN A 71 -29.23 11.57 -15.11
CA GLN A 71 -29.21 10.98 -13.77
C GLN A 71 -27.93 11.32 -13.01
N ILE A 72 -26.84 11.53 -13.73
CA ILE A 72 -25.56 11.98 -13.21
C ILE A 72 -25.03 13.14 -14.05
N ASP A 73 -24.29 14.03 -13.39
CA ASP A 73 -23.52 15.09 -14.07
C ASP A 73 -22.31 14.49 -14.79
N ALA A 74 -21.64 15.34 -15.62
CA ALA A 74 -20.30 15.03 -16.12
C ALA A 74 -19.22 15.05 -15.02
N SER A 75 -19.62 15.08 -13.73
CA SER A 75 -18.69 15.05 -12.60
C SER A 75 -18.14 13.65 -12.39
N ILE A 76 -16.81 13.55 -12.20
CA ILE A 76 -16.13 12.29 -11.91
C ILE A 76 -16.70 11.63 -10.66
N THR A 77 -17.11 12.41 -9.66
CA THR A 77 -17.59 11.89 -8.37
C THR A 77 -18.92 11.14 -8.50
N GLU A 78 -19.90 11.67 -9.25
CA GLU A 78 -21.19 11.00 -9.42
C GLU A 78 -21.05 9.75 -10.28
N ALA A 79 -20.20 9.78 -11.31
CA ALA A 79 -19.89 8.61 -12.12
C ALA A 79 -19.22 7.50 -11.27
N GLU A 80 -18.28 7.84 -10.39
CA GLU A 80 -17.63 6.89 -9.46
C GLU A 80 -18.66 6.31 -8.47
N GLN A 81 -19.61 7.11 -7.97
CA GLN A 81 -20.66 6.64 -7.05
C GLN A 81 -21.60 5.67 -7.74
N LEU A 82 -22.08 6.00 -8.94
CA LEU A 82 -22.97 5.12 -9.70
C LEU A 82 -22.25 3.85 -10.17
N GLU A 83 -20.98 3.94 -10.58
CA GLU A 83 -20.16 2.76 -10.90
C GLU A 83 -20.09 1.80 -9.70
N ALA A 84 -19.75 2.32 -8.51
CA ALA A 84 -19.66 1.51 -7.31
C ALA A 84 -21.02 0.91 -6.90
N GLU A 85 -22.12 1.65 -7.06
CA GLU A 85 -23.48 1.20 -6.78
C GLU A 85 -23.93 0.09 -7.76
N LEU A 86 -23.63 0.22 -9.03
CA LEU A 86 -23.89 -0.84 -10.02
C LEU A 86 -23.08 -2.08 -9.71
N MET A 87 -21.77 -1.94 -9.41
CA MET A 87 -20.89 -3.05 -9.07
C MET A 87 -21.27 -3.72 -7.74
N ASP A 88 -22.03 -3.07 -6.87
CA ASP A 88 -22.56 -3.68 -5.64
C ASP A 88 -23.54 -4.83 -5.94
N PHE A 89 -24.27 -4.79 -7.05
CA PHE A 89 -25.18 -5.89 -7.43
C PHE A 89 -24.47 -7.23 -7.70
N ILE A 90 -23.23 -7.20 -8.17
CA ILE A 90 -22.42 -8.41 -8.35
C ILE A 90 -21.60 -8.77 -7.09
N THR A 91 -21.73 -7.98 -6.03
CA THR A 91 -20.94 -8.13 -4.80
C THR A 91 -21.79 -8.78 -3.71
N PRO A 92 -21.44 -9.97 -3.18
CA PRO A 92 -22.15 -10.59 -2.09
C PRO A 92 -22.26 -9.69 -0.86
N THR A 93 -23.34 -9.84 -0.08
CA THR A 93 -23.46 -9.12 1.19
C THR A 93 -22.35 -9.50 2.18
N PRO A 94 -22.04 -8.66 3.19
CA PRO A 94 -21.01 -8.98 4.18
C PRO A 94 -21.17 -10.35 4.85
N THR A 95 -22.40 -10.74 5.14
CA THR A 95 -22.69 -12.06 5.75
C THR A 95 -22.33 -13.21 4.81
N ILE A 96 -22.68 -13.09 3.53
CA ILE A 96 -22.46 -14.17 2.56
C ILE A 96 -20.96 -14.28 2.26
N ILE A 97 -20.28 -13.16 2.02
CA ILE A 97 -18.85 -13.19 1.69
C ILE A 97 -18.01 -13.75 2.83
N ASN A 98 -18.30 -13.37 4.09
CA ASN A 98 -17.59 -13.89 5.24
C ASN A 98 -17.80 -15.41 5.40
N ARG A 99 -19.02 -15.89 5.19
CA ARG A 99 -19.30 -17.33 5.19
C ARG A 99 -18.53 -18.06 4.09
N LYS A 100 -18.63 -17.61 2.82
CA LYS A 100 -17.91 -18.21 1.69
C LYS A 100 -16.39 -18.18 1.90
N PHE A 101 -15.86 -17.08 2.42
CA PHE A 101 -14.44 -16.98 2.74
C PHE A 101 -14.02 -18.05 3.76
N MET A 102 -14.78 -18.23 4.82
CA MET A 102 -14.49 -19.25 5.83
C MET A 102 -14.66 -20.68 5.31
N ASP A 103 -15.63 -20.94 4.44
CA ASP A 103 -15.80 -22.24 3.79
C ASP A 103 -14.56 -22.57 2.93
N TYR A 104 -14.08 -21.64 2.10
CA TYR A 104 -12.83 -21.82 1.34
C TYR A 104 -11.59 -21.90 2.26
N TYR A 105 -11.58 -21.18 3.37
CA TYR A 105 -10.46 -21.19 4.31
C TYR A 105 -10.28 -22.56 4.99
N GLN A 106 -11.39 -23.29 5.24
CA GLN A 106 -11.33 -24.66 5.74
C GLN A 106 -10.64 -25.61 4.76
N GLU A 107 -10.71 -25.34 3.45
CA GLU A 107 -9.98 -26.12 2.45
C GLU A 107 -8.51 -25.70 2.39
N SER A 108 -8.22 -24.41 2.27
CA SER A 108 -6.92 -23.81 2.45
C SER A 108 -7.00 -22.28 2.56
N PRO A 109 -6.08 -21.63 3.31
CA PRO A 109 -5.99 -20.17 3.38
C PRO A 109 -5.84 -19.54 1.98
N ARG A 110 -5.10 -20.19 1.08
CA ARG A 110 -4.91 -19.72 -0.30
C ARG A 110 -6.21 -19.65 -1.08
N LYS A 111 -7.03 -20.69 -1.04
CA LYS A 111 -8.33 -20.68 -1.74
C LYS A 111 -9.23 -19.53 -1.26
N ALA A 112 -9.22 -19.24 0.03
CA ALA A 112 -9.99 -18.13 0.59
C ALA A 112 -9.49 -16.77 0.09
N THR A 113 -8.18 -16.54 0.10
CA THR A 113 -7.60 -15.29 -0.41
C THR A 113 -7.76 -15.14 -1.91
N ASP A 114 -7.57 -16.22 -2.69
CA ASP A 114 -7.80 -16.23 -4.15
C ASP A 114 -9.25 -15.88 -4.49
N TYR A 115 -10.24 -16.47 -3.78
CA TYR A 115 -11.65 -16.12 -3.92
C TYR A 115 -11.93 -14.65 -3.67
N PHE A 116 -11.47 -14.12 -2.52
CA PHE A 116 -11.73 -12.74 -2.14
C PHE A 116 -11.02 -11.75 -3.05
N TYR A 117 -9.78 -12.05 -3.44
CA TYR A 117 -9.02 -11.22 -4.38
C TYR A 117 -9.68 -11.16 -5.76
N GLN A 118 -10.11 -12.31 -6.28
CA GLN A 118 -10.81 -12.36 -7.56
C GLN A 118 -12.12 -11.58 -7.52
N LEU A 119 -12.90 -11.71 -6.45
CA LEU A 119 -14.13 -10.93 -6.28
C LEU A 119 -13.85 -9.43 -6.29
N CYS A 120 -12.83 -8.97 -5.54
CA CYS A 120 -12.46 -7.55 -5.48
C CYS A 120 -11.95 -7.00 -6.82
N LYS A 121 -11.43 -7.85 -7.72
CA LYS A 121 -11.11 -7.45 -9.10
C LYS A 121 -12.37 -7.42 -9.97
N THR A 122 -13.21 -8.43 -9.90
CA THR A 122 -14.41 -8.56 -10.73
C THR A 122 -15.41 -7.44 -10.45
N ASN A 123 -15.61 -7.07 -9.17
CA ASN A 123 -16.48 -5.98 -8.77
C ASN A 123 -15.84 -4.59 -8.88
N ASN A 124 -14.66 -4.47 -9.51
CA ASN A 124 -13.91 -3.23 -9.69
C ASN A 124 -13.61 -2.46 -8.38
N TYR A 125 -13.60 -3.15 -7.23
CA TYR A 125 -13.08 -2.53 -6.00
C TYR A 125 -11.57 -2.30 -6.12
N ILE A 126 -10.82 -3.30 -6.60
CA ILE A 126 -9.42 -3.13 -7.02
C ILE A 126 -9.42 -2.53 -8.43
N LYS A 127 -8.91 -1.32 -8.57
CA LYS A 127 -8.93 -0.53 -9.79
C LYS A 127 -7.88 -1.01 -10.80
N THR A 128 -8.04 -2.24 -11.31
CA THR A 128 -7.04 -2.92 -12.17
C THR A 128 -6.68 -2.12 -13.41
N LYS A 129 -7.67 -1.47 -14.09
CA LYS A 129 -7.42 -0.60 -15.26
C LYS A 129 -6.56 0.63 -14.91
N ALA A 130 -6.75 1.20 -13.71
CA ALA A 130 -5.94 2.32 -13.26
C ALA A 130 -4.52 1.86 -12.88
N ILE A 131 -4.41 0.74 -12.17
CA ILE A 131 -3.12 0.15 -11.76
C ILE A 131 -2.27 -0.21 -12.98
N ALA A 132 -2.87 -0.71 -14.07
CA ALA A 132 -2.17 -1.04 -15.31
C ALA A 132 -1.50 0.17 -16.00
N LYS A 133 -1.83 1.41 -15.61
CA LYS A 133 -1.17 2.63 -16.11
C LYS A 133 0.14 2.94 -15.41
N ASN A 134 0.43 2.32 -14.25
CA ASN A 134 1.65 2.56 -13.53
C ASN A 134 2.87 2.20 -14.37
N ILE A 135 3.94 3.00 -14.25
CA ILE A 135 5.22 2.74 -14.88
C ILE A 135 6.06 1.95 -13.88
N ILE A 136 6.36 0.69 -14.20
CA ILE A 136 7.06 -0.24 -13.31
C ILE A 136 8.34 -0.72 -14.00
N PHE A 137 9.44 -0.67 -13.28
CA PHE A 137 10.71 -1.23 -13.74
C PHE A 137 11.60 -1.67 -12.57
N PRO A 138 12.39 -2.75 -12.75
CA PRO A 138 13.40 -3.16 -11.77
C PRO A 138 14.70 -2.35 -11.96
N MET A 139 15.51 -2.28 -10.89
CA MET A 139 16.84 -1.69 -10.92
C MET A 139 17.83 -2.51 -10.10
N ASP A 140 18.99 -2.82 -10.68
CA ASP A 140 20.05 -3.53 -9.97
C ASP A 140 20.80 -2.59 -9.03
N SER A 141 21.06 -3.04 -7.79
CA SER A 141 21.76 -2.28 -6.76
C SER A 141 22.74 -3.17 -5.99
N PRO A 142 23.65 -2.59 -5.17
CA PRO A 142 24.51 -3.34 -4.27
C PRO A 142 23.76 -4.20 -3.22
N TYR A 143 22.46 -3.96 -3.08
CA TYR A 143 21.56 -4.62 -2.12
C TYR A 143 20.61 -5.62 -2.77
N GLY A 144 20.76 -5.86 -4.07
CA GLY A 144 19.87 -6.69 -4.87
C GLY A 144 19.02 -5.86 -5.85
N LYS A 145 18.04 -6.51 -6.45
CA LYS A 145 17.19 -5.91 -7.48
C LYS A 145 16.03 -5.17 -6.82
N LEU A 146 16.09 -3.83 -6.81
CA LEU A 146 15.01 -2.98 -6.30
C LEU A 146 13.87 -2.86 -7.31
N GLU A 147 12.68 -2.52 -6.82
CA GLU A 147 11.48 -2.30 -7.62
C GLU A 147 11.10 -0.82 -7.62
N ILE A 148 10.80 -0.26 -8.79
CA ILE A 148 10.44 1.15 -8.93
C ILE A 148 9.07 1.23 -9.58
N THR A 149 8.15 1.98 -8.96
CA THR A 149 6.82 2.26 -9.50
C THR A 149 6.56 3.76 -9.51
N ILE A 150 6.33 4.34 -10.70
CA ILE A 150 5.72 5.67 -10.81
C ILE A 150 4.21 5.46 -10.79
N ASN A 151 3.57 5.90 -9.72
CA ASN A 151 2.17 5.61 -9.44
C ASN A 151 1.23 6.56 -10.19
N LEU A 152 0.62 6.07 -11.27
CA LEU A 152 -0.38 6.79 -12.06
C LEU A 152 -1.82 6.35 -11.75
N SER A 153 -2.00 5.37 -10.87
CA SER A 153 -3.31 4.79 -10.56
C SER A 153 -4.16 5.66 -9.65
N LYS A 154 -3.53 6.45 -8.77
CA LYS A 154 -4.25 7.32 -7.85
C LYS A 154 -4.50 8.66 -8.51
N PRO A 155 -5.78 9.06 -8.73
CA PRO A 155 -6.09 10.33 -9.35
C PRO A 155 -5.55 11.49 -8.51
N GLU A 156 -4.89 12.45 -9.17
CA GLU A 156 -4.56 13.72 -8.53
C GLU A 156 -5.84 14.47 -8.17
N LYS A 157 -5.81 15.15 -7.03
CA LYS A 157 -6.95 15.99 -6.63
C LYS A 157 -7.05 17.18 -7.57
N ASP A 158 -8.17 17.26 -8.34
CA ASP A 158 -8.48 18.43 -9.15
C ASP A 158 -8.63 19.67 -8.23
N ALA A 159 -8.11 20.81 -8.70
CA ALA A 159 -8.22 22.10 -7.99
C ALA A 159 -9.69 22.47 -7.65
N ARG A 160 -10.65 22.06 -8.46
CA ARG A 160 -12.09 22.20 -8.20
C ARG A 160 -12.55 21.34 -7.03
N LYS A 161 -12.06 20.09 -6.91
CA LYS A 161 -12.31 19.21 -5.75
C LYS A 161 -11.76 19.85 -4.47
N ILE A 162 -10.54 20.38 -4.52
CA ILE A 162 -9.90 21.05 -3.35
C ILE A 162 -10.71 22.26 -2.88
N LEU A 163 -11.24 23.07 -3.81
CA LEU A 163 -12.08 24.23 -3.49
C LEU A 163 -13.45 23.81 -2.93
N ALA A 164 -14.05 22.75 -3.45
CA ALA A 164 -15.31 22.21 -2.96
C ALA A 164 -15.13 21.59 -1.55
N GLU A 165 -14.03 20.89 -1.31
CA GLU A 165 -13.67 20.33 0.01
C GLU A 165 -13.55 21.40 1.10
N LYS A 166 -12.97 22.56 0.78
CA LYS A 166 -12.81 23.68 1.74
C LYS A 166 -14.15 24.30 2.17
N LYS A 167 -15.20 24.17 1.38
CA LYS A 167 -16.53 24.73 1.65
C LYS A 167 -17.47 23.80 2.41
N MET A 168 -17.11 22.52 2.56
CA MET A 168 -17.97 21.53 3.21
C MET A 168 -17.66 21.40 4.70
N SER A 169 -18.71 21.29 5.52
CA SER A 169 -18.54 20.90 6.93
C SER A 169 -17.90 19.51 7.01
N GLN A 170 -16.89 19.34 7.86
CA GLN A 170 -16.23 18.05 8.08
C GLN A 170 -17.21 17.06 8.71
N LYS A 171 -17.87 16.26 7.85
CA LYS A 171 -18.64 15.10 8.32
C LYS A 171 -17.63 14.03 8.79
N LYS A 172 -17.81 13.56 10.02
CA LYS A 172 -16.93 12.54 10.65
C LYS A 172 -17.38 11.10 10.40
N TYR A 173 -18.06 10.81 9.28
CA TYR A 173 -18.52 9.46 8.97
C TYR A 173 -18.30 9.14 7.49
N PRO A 174 -17.57 8.06 7.18
CA PRO A 174 -16.70 7.28 8.09
C PRO A 174 -15.62 8.14 8.73
N ALA A 175 -15.10 7.75 9.89
CA ALA A 175 -14.11 8.55 10.61
C ALA A 175 -12.77 8.62 9.87
N CYS A 176 -12.33 7.51 9.24
CA CYS A 176 -11.16 7.47 8.36
C CYS A 176 -11.32 6.43 7.26
N MET A 177 -10.35 6.37 6.33
CA MET A 177 -10.35 5.46 5.17
C MET A 177 -10.24 3.98 5.54
N LEU A 178 -9.89 3.65 6.79
CA LEU A 178 -9.71 2.28 7.27
C LEU A 178 -10.86 1.81 8.18
N CYS A 179 -11.77 2.71 8.59
CA CYS A 179 -12.88 2.32 9.47
C CYS A 179 -13.82 1.30 8.80
N MET A 180 -14.38 0.39 9.60
CA MET A 180 -15.36 -0.61 9.15
C MET A 180 -16.58 0.00 8.45
N GLU A 181 -16.94 1.25 8.81
CA GLU A 181 -18.03 2.02 8.22
C GLU A 181 -17.83 2.35 6.74
N ASN A 182 -16.64 2.10 6.19
CA ASN A 182 -16.41 2.19 4.75
C ASN A 182 -17.12 1.08 3.96
N GLU A 183 -17.40 -0.06 4.58
CA GLU A 183 -18.08 -1.16 3.90
C GLU A 183 -19.51 -0.75 3.50
N GLY A 184 -19.78 -0.72 2.20
CA GLY A 184 -21.07 -0.28 1.67
C GLY A 184 -21.30 1.24 1.67
N TYR A 185 -20.30 2.07 1.99
CA TYR A 185 -20.47 3.51 2.02
C TYR A 185 -20.59 4.10 0.62
N TYR A 186 -21.65 4.91 0.38
CA TYR A 186 -21.96 5.44 -0.96
C TYR A 186 -21.00 6.52 -1.47
N GLY A 187 -20.15 7.09 -0.59
CA GLY A 187 -19.22 8.16 -0.99
C GLY A 187 -19.80 9.57 -0.88
N ARG A 188 -18.95 10.56 -1.12
CA ARG A 188 -19.28 11.98 -1.23
C ARG A 188 -18.17 12.72 -1.98
N VAL A 189 -18.36 14.01 -2.30
CA VAL A 189 -17.42 14.82 -3.10
C VAL A 189 -15.94 14.71 -2.66
N ASN A 190 -15.69 14.60 -1.36
CA ASN A 190 -14.33 14.50 -0.80
C ASN A 190 -14.01 13.13 -0.19
N TYR A 191 -14.79 12.11 -0.50
CA TYR A 191 -14.62 10.77 0.06
C TYR A 191 -15.07 9.70 -0.94
N PRO A 192 -14.26 8.69 -1.24
CA PRO A 192 -14.54 7.73 -2.29
C PRO A 192 -15.81 6.90 -2.02
N ALA A 193 -16.46 6.50 -3.10
CA ALA A 193 -17.52 5.51 -3.07
C ALA A 193 -16.96 4.13 -2.68
N ARG A 194 -17.71 3.39 -1.88
CA ARG A 194 -17.35 2.11 -1.28
C ARG A 194 -18.52 1.13 -1.20
N THR A 195 -19.57 1.31 -2.00
CA THR A 195 -20.75 0.41 -2.01
C THR A 195 -20.35 -1.03 -2.32
N ASN A 196 -19.44 -1.23 -3.27
CA ASN A 196 -18.86 -2.52 -3.66
C ASN A 196 -17.69 -2.99 -2.77
N HIS A 197 -17.39 -2.28 -1.68
CA HIS A 197 -16.33 -2.67 -0.74
C HIS A 197 -16.82 -3.71 0.25
N ARG A 198 -15.97 -4.70 0.56
CA ARG A 198 -16.22 -5.73 1.58
C ARG A 198 -15.01 -5.95 2.45
N ILE A 199 -15.28 -6.36 3.68
CA ILE A 199 -14.27 -6.61 4.71
C ILE A 199 -14.51 -8.01 5.27
N ILE A 200 -13.49 -8.86 5.28
CA ILE A 200 -13.51 -10.13 5.98
C ILE A 200 -13.27 -9.90 7.47
N ARG A 201 -14.10 -10.49 8.31
CA ARG A 201 -14.02 -10.40 9.78
C ARG A 201 -13.09 -11.46 10.32
N LEU A 202 -12.13 -11.05 11.14
CA LEU A 202 -11.15 -11.92 11.77
C LEU A 202 -11.09 -11.67 13.27
N ASN A 203 -10.53 -12.63 14.00
CA ASN A 203 -10.12 -12.47 15.40
C ASN A 203 -8.60 -12.59 15.47
N LEU A 204 -7.92 -11.57 16.00
CA LEU A 204 -6.49 -11.58 16.27
C LEU A 204 -6.27 -11.30 17.76
N GLU A 205 -5.74 -12.29 18.50
CA GLU A 205 -5.44 -12.14 19.93
C GLU A 205 -6.66 -11.67 20.74
N ASP A 206 -7.82 -12.33 20.51
CA ASP A 206 -9.11 -12.03 21.14
C ASP A 206 -9.70 -10.65 20.82
N GLU A 207 -9.17 -9.96 19.82
CA GLU A 207 -9.67 -8.68 19.34
C GLU A 207 -10.25 -8.81 17.93
N ALA A 208 -11.33 -8.06 17.65
CA ALA A 208 -12.00 -8.07 16.35
C ALA A 208 -11.21 -7.21 15.34
N TRP A 209 -10.85 -7.81 14.21
CA TRP A 209 -10.11 -7.21 13.11
C TRP A 209 -10.83 -7.40 11.79
N GLY A 210 -10.48 -6.56 10.82
CA GLY A 210 -10.92 -6.67 9.43
C GLY A 210 -9.76 -6.98 8.51
N PHE A 211 -10.05 -7.69 7.42
CA PHE A 211 -9.13 -7.90 6.31
C PHE A 211 -9.78 -7.40 5.02
N GLN A 212 -9.08 -6.53 4.30
CA GLN A 212 -9.50 -5.97 3.02
C GLN A 212 -8.32 -5.85 2.07
N TYR A 213 -8.58 -5.73 0.75
CA TYR A 213 -7.57 -5.36 -0.23
C TYR A 213 -7.49 -3.84 -0.42
N SER A 214 -6.35 -3.35 -0.89
CA SER A 214 -6.20 -1.96 -1.31
C SER A 214 -6.80 -1.76 -2.70
N PRO A 215 -7.62 -0.72 -2.91
CA PRO A 215 -8.17 -0.42 -4.24
C PRO A 215 -7.11 0.02 -5.25
N TYR A 216 -6.00 0.59 -4.79
CA TYR A 216 -4.86 1.01 -5.59
C TYR A 216 -3.63 0.23 -5.14
N ALA A 217 -3.58 -1.05 -5.53
CA ALA A 217 -2.53 -1.97 -5.12
C ALA A 217 -1.18 -1.58 -5.74
N TYR A 218 -0.12 -1.67 -4.93
CA TYR A 218 1.26 -1.45 -5.38
C TYR A 218 1.96 -2.76 -5.73
N TYR A 219 1.47 -3.87 -5.21
CA TYR A 219 1.97 -5.24 -5.43
C TYR A 219 0.80 -6.23 -5.41
N ASN A 220 1.08 -7.48 -5.77
CA ASN A 220 0.05 -8.51 -5.83
C ASN A 220 -0.61 -8.75 -4.46
N GLU A 221 -1.94 -8.76 -4.45
CA GLU A 221 -2.76 -8.97 -3.25
C GLU A 221 -2.42 -7.98 -2.11
N HIS A 222 -2.16 -6.70 -2.45
CA HIS A 222 -1.94 -5.67 -1.44
C HIS A 222 -3.13 -5.59 -0.49
N ALA A 223 -2.96 -6.14 0.70
CA ALA A 223 -3.95 -6.32 1.74
C ALA A 223 -3.70 -5.38 2.92
N ILE A 224 -4.77 -5.11 3.65
CA ILE A 224 -4.74 -4.32 4.88
C ILE A 224 -5.53 -5.09 5.94
N PHE A 225 -4.88 -5.37 7.05
CA PHE A 225 -5.51 -5.82 8.28
C PHE A 225 -5.74 -4.59 9.16
N LEU A 226 -6.97 -4.35 9.59
CA LEU A 226 -7.36 -3.14 10.30
C LEU A 226 -8.07 -3.49 11.61
N ASP A 227 -7.80 -2.74 12.65
CA ASP A 227 -8.53 -2.86 13.91
C ASP A 227 -10.00 -2.47 13.71
N GLN A 228 -10.92 -3.21 14.30
CA GLN A 228 -12.33 -2.82 14.27
C GLN A 228 -12.57 -1.50 14.98
N GLN A 229 -11.79 -1.20 16.01
CA GLN A 229 -11.88 0.06 16.75
C GLN A 229 -10.97 1.10 16.10
N HIS A 230 -11.46 2.32 15.96
CA HIS A 230 -10.65 3.45 15.52
C HIS A 230 -9.76 3.92 16.68
N ARG A 231 -8.58 3.35 16.80
CA ARG A 231 -7.55 3.70 17.78
C ARG A 231 -6.19 3.91 17.12
N GLU A 232 -5.38 4.78 17.72
CA GLU A 232 -4.06 5.12 17.20
C GLU A 232 -3.14 3.90 17.11
N MET A 233 -2.30 3.91 16.09
CA MET A 233 -1.23 2.93 15.91
C MET A 233 -0.25 2.99 17.07
N LYS A 234 0.21 1.82 17.49
CA LYS A 234 1.24 1.69 18.50
C LYS A 234 2.08 0.44 18.27
N ILE A 235 3.39 0.63 18.16
CA ILE A 235 4.31 -0.49 18.05
C ILE A 235 4.63 -0.99 19.45
N GLU A 236 4.16 -2.18 19.78
CA GLU A 236 4.33 -2.81 21.10
C GLU A 236 4.36 -4.34 20.97
N LYS A 237 4.51 -5.05 22.08
CA LYS A 237 4.52 -6.53 22.10
C LYS A 237 3.35 -7.15 21.34
N LYS A 238 2.13 -6.61 21.52
CA LYS A 238 0.94 -7.07 20.80
C LYS A 238 1.05 -6.94 19.29
N THR A 239 1.75 -5.92 18.79
CA THR A 239 2.01 -5.78 17.37
C THR A 239 2.76 -6.99 16.82
N PHE A 240 3.84 -7.41 17.47
CA PHE A 240 4.62 -8.58 17.06
C PHE A 240 3.78 -9.86 17.11
N GLN A 241 2.98 -10.04 18.18
CA GLN A 241 2.05 -11.17 18.30
C GLN A 241 1.08 -11.23 17.14
N ARG A 242 0.41 -10.10 16.82
CA ARG A 242 -0.56 -10.02 15.72
C ARG A 242 0.07 -10.25 14.35
N LEU A 243 1.26 -9.69 14.09
CA LEU A 243 1.98 -9.92 12.83
C LEU A 243 2.30 -11.40 12.64
N LEU A 244 2.86 -12.07 13.66
CA LEU A 244 3.16 -13.49 13.59
C LEU A 244 1.88 -14.33 13.47
N LYS A 245 0.80 -13.96 14.18
CA LYS A 245 -0.50 -14.62 14.05
C LYS A 245 -1.08 -14.51 12.64
N ILE A 246 -0.98 -13.35 12.00
CA ILE A 246 -1.41 -13.19 10.61
C ILE A 246 -0.61 -14.08 9.67
N THR A 247 0.71 -14.22 9.85
CA THR A 247 1.53 -15.13 9.02
C THR A 247 1.28 -16.62 9.33
N GLU A 248 0.74 -16.94 10.47
CA GLU A 248 0.23 -18.30 10.77
C GLU A 248 -1.08 -18.55 10.03
N LEU A 249 -2.03 -17.58 10.06
CA LEU A 249 -3.31 -17.69 9.39
C LEU A 249 -3.17 -17.65 7.86
N PHE A 250 -2.24 -16.85 7.33
CA PHE A 250 -1.98 -16.67 5.90
C PHE A 250 -0.50 -16.89 5.58
N PRO A 251 -0.03 -18.16 5.50
CA PRO A 251 1.40 -18.47 5.42
C PRO A 251 2.11 -17.95 4.16
N GLU A 252 1.36 -17.64 3.10
CA GLU A 252 1.91 -17.11 1.85
C GLU A 252 2.02 -15.57 1.83
N TYR A 253 1.54 -14.91 2.89
CA TYR A 253 1.60 -13.46 3.02
C TYR A 253 2.81 -13.03 3.86
N PHE A 254 3.44 -11.93 3.43
CA PHE A 254 4.15 -11.09 4.40
C PHE A 254 3.13 -10.20 5.11
N VAL A 255 3.46 -9.68 6.27
CA VAL A 255 2.69 -8.64 6.96
C VAL A 255 3.63 -7.73 7.72
N GLY A 256 3.37 -6.43 7.70
CA GLY A 256 4.18 -5.46 8.44
C GLY A 256 3.37 -4.25 8.88
N SER A 257 3.90 -3.53 9.84
CA SER A 257 3.37 -2.27 10.32
C SER A 257 4.24 -1.10 9.88
N ASN A 258 3.62 0.02 9.51
CA ASN A 258 4.35 1.28 9.48
C ASN A 258 4.86 1.62 10.89
N ALA A 259 5.87 2.47 10.96
CA ALA A 259 6.27 3.11 12.21
C ALA A 259 5.13 3.98 12.77
N ASP A 260 5.02 4.08 14.09
CA ASP A 260 3.95 4.79 14.80
C ASP A 260 4.31 6.25 15.17
N LEU A 261 5.44 6.76 14.68
CA LEU A 261 5.88 8.14 14.88
C LEU A 261 5.78 8.98 13.60
N PRO A 262 5.51 10.31 13.71
CA PRO A 262 5.58 11.23 12.58
C PRO A 262 6.94 11.18 11.85
N ILE A 263 7.01 11.69 10.62
CA ILE A 263 8.22 11.75 9.77
C ILE A 263 8.64 10.37 9.25
N VAL A 264 8.66 9.33 10.10
CA VAL A 264 9.07 7.97 9.75
C VAL A 264 7.91 6.99 9.64
N GLY A 265 6.68 7.42 9.98
CA GLY A 265 5.45 6.63 9.92
C GLY A 265 4.73 6.70 8.58
N GLY A 266 3.65 5.94 8.48
CA GLY A 266 2.71 5.99 7.36
C GLY A 266 1.77 7.19 7.40
N SER A 267 0.91 7.31 6.37
CA SER A 267 -0.04 8.43 6.25
C SER A 267 -1.24 8.38 7.19
N ILE A 268 -1.52 7.24 7.82
CA ILE A 268 -2.65 7.03 8.73
C ILE A 268 -2.11 6.46 10.05
N LEU A 269 -1.77 7.34 10.99
CA LEU A 269 -1.31 6.95 12.32
C LEU A 269 -2.48 6.82 13.32
N SER A 270 -3.63 7.41 12.98
CA SER A 270 -4.81 7.48 13.86
C SER A 270 -5.65 6.19 13.92
N HIS A 271 -5.31 5.18 13.10
CA HIS A 271 -6.04 3.92 13.06
C HIS A 271 -5.07 2.75 12.93
N ASP A 272 -5.06 1.85 13.93
CA ASP A 272 -4.15 0.70 13.95
C ASP A 272 -4.43 -0.26 12.79
N HIS A 273 -3.41 -0.55 12.01
CA HIS A 273 -3.50 -1.38 10.81
C HIS A 273 -2.15 -1.93 10.38
N TYR A 274 -2.18 -3.05 9.68
CA TYR A 274 -1.02 -3.69 9.08
C TYR A 274 -1.21 -3.84 7.57
N GLN A 275 -0.13 -3.70 6.80
CA GLN A 275 -0.13 -3.99 5.38
C GLN A 275 0.43 -5.38 5.14
N ALA A 276 -0.17 -6.10 4.22
CA ALA A 276 0.19 -7.49 3.92
C ALA A 276 -0.01 -7.80 2.43
N GLY A 277 0.38 -9.00 2.03
CA GLY A 277 0.12 -9.48 0.68
C GLY A 277 1.03 -10.61 0.25
N ARG A 278 0.76 -11.15 -0.93
CA ARG A 278 1.55 -12.22 -1.56
C ARG A 278 2.59 -11.60 -2.49
N HIS A 279 3.68 -11.10 -1.91
CA HIS A 279 4.78 -10.49 -2.65
C HIS A 279 6.12 -10.79 -1.97
N THR A 280 7.16 -10.99 -2.75
CA THR A 280 8.54 -11.15 -2.26
C THR A 280 9.30 -9.87 -2.56
N PHE A 281 9.57 -9.08 -1.53
CA PHE A 281 10.30 -7.83 -1.69
C PHE A 281 11.82 -8.04 -1.78
N PRO A 282 12.55 -7.07 -2.34
CA PRO A 282 14.02 -7.12 -2.37
C PRO A 282 14.66 -7.36 -1.00
N MET A 283 14.16 -6.74 0.06
CA MET A 283 14.67 -6.93 1.43
C MET A 283 14.50 -8.38 1.94
N ASP A 284 13.48 -9.12 1.47
CA ASP A 284 13.29 -10.52 1.85
C ASP A 284 14.45 -11.42 1.40
N LEU A 285 15.09 -11.03 0.30
CA LEU A 285 16.20 -11.75 -0.32
C LEU A 285 17.56 -11.28 0.21
N ALA A 286 17.59 -10.20 0.99
CA ALA A 286 18.82 -9.66 1.55
C ALA A 286 19.46 -10.65 2.53
N PRO A 287 20.78 -10.94 2.42
CA PRO A 287 21.47 -11.84 3.33
C PRO A 287 21.75 -11.19 4.68
N MET A 288 21.82 -12.00 5.74
CA MET A 288 22.43 -11.60 7.00
C MET A 288 23.94 -11.44 6.79
N GLU A 289 24.46 -10.22 6.91
CA GLU A 289 25.91 -9.96 6.78
C GLU A 289 26.67 -10.18 8.09
N LYS A 290 26.00 -10.03 9.23
CA LYS A 290 26.57 -10.27 10.56
C LYS A 290 25.56 -10.93 11.46
N ARG A 291 25.88 -12.12 11.97
CA ARG A 291 25.08 -12.83 12.97
C ARG A 291 25.55 -12.46 14.38
N PHE A 292 24.62 -12.50 15.33
CA PHE A 292 24.87 -12.32 16.75
C PHE A 292 23.96 -13.24 17.57
N SER A 293 24.24 -13.37 18.87
CA SER A 293 23.52 -14.29 19.75
C SER A 293 22.72 -13.52 20.79
N LEU A 294 21.50 -13.96 21.04
CA LEU A 294 20.66 -13.49 22.13
C LEU A 294 20.78 -14.48 23.30
N LYS A 295 21.41 -14.09 24.42
CA LYS A 295 21.66 -15.01 25.54
C LYS A 295 20.40 -15.65 26.11
N LYS A 296 19.32 -14.87 26.21
CA LYS A 296 18.01 -15.36 26.70
C LYS A 296 17.30 -16.26 25.71
N TYR A 297 17.61 -16.14 24.41
CA TYR A 297 16.91 -16.83 23.30
C TYR A 297 17.92 -17.51 22.37
N PRO A 298 18.67 -18.52 22.85
CA PRO A 298 19.78 -19.12 22.08
C PRO A 298 19.31 -19.85 20.80
N GLU A 299 18.05 -20.23 20.72
CA GLU A 299 17.46 -20.92 19.55
C GLU A 299 17.05 -19.94 18.44
N ILE A 300 17.04 -18.63 18.70
CA ILE A 300 16.75 -17.64 17.68
C ILE A 300 18.00 -17.37 16.84
N THR A 301 17.89 -17.53 15.53
CA THR A 301 18.88 -16.99 14.60
C THR A 301 18.68 -15.49 14.46
N ALA A 302 19.64 -14.68 14.91
CA ALA A 302 19.61 -13.23 14.84
C ALA A 302 20.76 -12.69 13.99
N GLY A 303 20.52 -11.62 13.23
CA GLY A 303 21.56 -10.98 12.43
C GLY A 303 21.18 -9.63 11.86
N ILE A 304 22.21 -8.88 11.48
CA ILE A 304 22.09 -7.61 10.74
C ILE A 304 21.97 -7.95 9.25
N LEU A 305 21.01 -7.34 8.55
CA LEU A 305 20.87 -7.50 7.10
C LEU A 305 21.86 -6.62 6.32
N LYS A 306 22.34 -7.15 5.19
CA LYS A 306 23.00 -6.32 4.16
C LYS A 306 21.92 -5.51 3.43
N TRP A 307 21.53 -4.38 4.02
CA TRP A 307 20.46 -3.50 3.53
C TRP A 307 20.87 -2.03 3.75
N PRO A 308 20.37 -1.05 2.94
CA PRO A 308 20.72 0.36 3.15
C PRO A 308 20.29 0.89 4.52
N MET A 309 19.13 0.43 5.01
CA MET A 309 18.61 0.77 6.33
C MET A 309 19.08 -0.21 7.40
N SER A 310 18.92 0.17 8.67
CA SER A 310 19.36 -0.61 9.83
C SER A 310 18.32 -1.66 10.18
N VAL A 311 18.54 -2.91 9.77
CA VAL A 311 17.58 -4.01 9.93
C VAL A 311 18.20 -5.14 10.74
N ILE A 312 17.48 -5.58 11.79
CA ILE A 312 17.74 -6.80 12.55
C ILE A 312 16.74 -7.86 12.09
N ARG A 313 17.21 -9.01 11.63
CA ARG A 313 16.39 -10.17 11.28
C ARG A 313 16.46 -11.20 12.37
N LEU A 314 15.29 -11.69 12.80
CA LEU A 314 15.10 -12.79 13.73
C LEU A 314 14.40 -13.95 13.03
N GLN A 315 14.85 -15.19 13.27
CA GLN A 315 14.24 -16.40 12.71
C GLN A 315 14.13 -17.48 13.81
N SER A 316 12.95 -18.08 13.95
CA SER A 316 12.69 -19.23 14.83
C SER A 316 11.39 -19.93 14.41
N ASP A 317 11.21 -21.17 14.82
CA ASP A 317 9.91 -21.85 14.79
C ASP A 317 9.05 -21.55 16.02
N ARG A 318 9.62 -20.88 17.05
CA ARG A 318 8.97 -20.52 18.32
C ARG A 318 8.48 -19.07 18.30
N GLN A 319 7.20 -18.87 18.08
CA GLN A 319 6.60 -17.53 17.99
C GLN A 319 6.76 -16.72 19.29
N GLU A 320 6.52 -17.33 20.44
CA GLU A 320 6.58 -16.64 21.74
C GLU A 320 7.98 -16.08 22.01
N GLU A 321 9.03 -16.86 21.74
CA GLU A 321 10.42 -16.41 21.90
C GLU A 321 10.76 -15.27 20.93
N LEU A 322 10.25 -15.32 19.67
CA LEU A 322 10.42 -14.22 18.70
C LEU A 322 9.76 -12.93 19.18
N VAL A 323 8.55 -13.02 19.74
CA VAL A 323 7.85 -11.86 20.30
C VAL A 323 8.63 -11.24 21.45
N GLU A 324 9.12 -12.07 22.39
CA GLU A 324 9.88 -11.58 23.54
C GLU A 324 11.23 -10.98 23.12
N ALA A 325 11.92 -11.59 22.17
CA ALA A 325 13.15 -11.05 21.62
C ALA A 325 12.92 -9.71 20.89
N ALA A 326 11.84 -9.59 20.12
CA ALA A 326 11.47 -8.36 19.45
C ALA A 326 11.11 -7.24 20.45
N GLU A 327 10.39 -7.56 21.52
CA GLU A 327 10.07 -6.64 22.62
C GLU A 327 11.32 -6.16 23.35
N LEU A 328 12.26 -7.07 23.62
CA LEU A 328 13.56 -6.72 24.20
C LEU A 328 14.30 -5.71 23.30
N ILE A 329 14.40 -6.00 22.00
CA ILE A 329 15.06 -5.11 21.04
C ILE A 329 14.37 -3.75 20.96
N LEU A 330 13.03 -3.72 20.89
CA LEU A 330 12.25 -2.47 20.89
C LEU A 330 12.49 -1.65 22.15
N THR A 331 12.48 -2.30 23.32
CA THR A 331 12.72 -1.64 24.62
C THR A 331 14.12 -1.06 24.69
N LYS A 332 15.13 -1.81 24.25
CA LYS A 332 16.52 -1.32 24.18
C LYS A 332 16.64 -0.16 23.20
N TRP A 333 16.05 -0.27 22.02
CA TRP A 333 16.09 0.77 21.01
C TRP A 333 15.45 2.08 21.50
N ARG A 334 14.31 2.02 22.13
CA ARG A 334 13.62 3.20 22.69
C ARG A 334 14.43 3.99 23.72
N ASN A 335 15.42 3.38 24.34
CA ASN A 335 16.26 3.99 25.37
C ASN A 335 17.73 4.16 24.95
N TYR A 336 18.06 3.85 23.69
CA TYR A 336 19.44 3.90 23.21
C TYR A 336 19.75 5.27 22.61
N SER A 337 20.90 5.83 22.95
CA SER A 337 21.46 7.01 22.32
C SER A 337 22.92 6.83 21.99
N ASP A 338 23.36 7.33 20.82
CA ASP A 338 24.76 7.40 20.39
C ASP A 338 24.95 8.71 19.63
N GLU A 339 25.36 9.76 20.34
CA GLU A 339 25.51 11.11 19.80
C GLU A 339 26.56 11.20 18.67
N ARG A 340 27.51 10.24 18.59
CA ARG A 340 28.52 10.18 17.52
C ARG A 340 27.93 10.00 16.13
N VAL A 341 26.73 9.43 16.08
CA VAL A 341 25.97 9.17 14.84
C VAL A 341 24.59 9.83 14.86
N SER A 342 24.42 10.89 15.67
CA SER A 342 23.19 11.68 15.79
C SER A 342 21.95 10.89 16.22
N VAL A 343 22.13 9.72 16.87
CA VAL A 343 21.05 8.90 17.40
C VAL A 343 20.70 9.35 18.81
N ARG A 344 19.45 9.78 19.01
CA ARG A 344 18.99 10.31 20.29
C ARG A 344 17.60 9.77 20.63
N ALA A 345 17.50 9.05 21.76
CA ALA A 345 16.25 8.44 22.19
C ALA A 345 15.15 9.44 22.56
N TYR A 346 15.55 10.56 23.20
CA TYR A 346 14.62 11.60 23.68
C TYR A 346 15.20 13.00 23.42
N SER A 347 14.31 13.95 23.09
CA SER A 347 14.63 15.37 23.16
C SER A 347 14.77 15.85 24.61
N GLU A 348 15.25 17.09 24.81
CA GLU A 348 15.38 17.71 26.15
C GLU A 348 14.04 17.82 26.90
N ASP A 349 12.91 17.95 26.19
CA ASP A 349 11.56 17.98 26.74
C ASP A 349 10.98 16.59 27.02
N GLY A 350 11.73 15.51 26.76
CA GLY A 350 11.31 14.13 26.97
C GLY A 350 10.52 13.53 25.80
N THR A 351 10.41 14.20 24.66
CA THR A 351 9.75 13.64 23.46
C THR A 351 10.52 12.43 22.93
N PRO A 352 9.89 11.25 22.77
CA PRO A 352 10.55 10.05 22.26
C PRO A 352 10.71 10.11 20.73
N HIS A 353 11.81 9.56 20.23
CA HIS A 353 12.15 9.56 18.81
C HIS A 353 12.27 8.19 18.16
N HIS A 354 12.37 7.13 18.94
CA HIS A 354 12.68 5.80 18.44
C HIS A 354 11.45 4.90 18.35
N THR A 355 11.34 4.23 17.22
CA THR A 355 10.36 3.19 16.95
C THR A 355 10.94 2.15 15.99
N ILE A 356 10.12 1.17 15.62
CA ILE A 356 10.47 0.09 14.69
C ILE A 356 9.40 0.00 13.60
N THR A 357 9.82 -0.30 12.36
CA THR A 357 8.95 -0.82 11.31
C THR A 357 9.13 -2.34 11.28
N PRO A 358 8.22 -3.13 11.88
CA PRO A 358 8.32 -4.59 11.94
C PRO A 358 7.69 -5.24 10.71
N ILE A 359 8.32 -6.30 10.18
CA ILE A 359 7.83 -7.09 9.05
C ILE A 359 7.98 -8.57 9.37
N ALA A 360 6.88 -9.31 9.29
CA ALA A 360 6.84 -10.75 9.52
C ALA A 360 6.51 -11.53 8.25
N ARG A 361 7.06 -12.74 8.11
CA ARG A 361 6.74 -13.69 7.04
C ARG A 361 7.10 -15.12 7.43
N ARG A 362 6.65 -16.08 6.62
CA ARG A 362 7.05 -17.48 6.75
C ARG A 362 8.23 -17.78 5.79
N LYS A 363 9.17 -18.57 6.28
CA LYS A 363 10.25 -19.17 5.48
C LYS A 363 10.27 -20.69 5.75
N GLY A 364 9.45 -21.43 5.01
CA GLY A 364 9.21 -22.83 5.30
C GLY A 364 8.54 -23.03 6.66
N SER A 365 9.15 -23.77 7.56
CA SER A 365 8.65 -23.97 8.93
C SER A 365 8.94 -22.81 9.88
N LEU A 366 9.89 -21.92 9.52
CA LEU A 366 10.29 -20.82 10.38
C LEU A 366 9.41 -19.60 10.21
N PHE A 367 9.23 -18.84 11.29
CA PHE A 367 8.83 -17.46 11.27
C PHE A 367 10.07 -16.59 11.11
N GLU A 368 9.96 -15.55 10.31
CA GLU A 368 10.99 -14.53 10.12
C GLU A 368 10.40 -13.18 10.48
N LEU A 369 11.09 -12.42 11.31
CA LEU A 369 10.69 -11.09 11.76
C LEU A 369 11.85 -10.13 11.52
N ASP A 370 11.65 -9.16 10.64
CA ASP A 370 12.57 -8.05 10.39
C ASP A 370 12.16 -6.84 11.22
N LEU A 371 13.10 -6.30 11.97
CA LEU A 371 12.94 -5.12 12.81
C LEU A 371 13.77 -3.98 12.22
N VAL A 372 13.11 -3.06 11.49
CA VAL A 372 13.78 -1.90 10.92
C VAL A 372 13.78 -0.77 11.93
N LEU A 373 14.96 -0.38 12.39
CA LEU A 373 15.12 0.69 13.38
C LEU A 373 14.78 2.04 12.74
N ARG A 374 13.94 2.83 13.40
CA ARG A 374 13.52 4.16 12.94
C ARG A 374 13.74 5.21 14.03
N ASP A 375 14.10 6.40 13.59
CA ASP A 375 14.35 7.57 14.42
C ASP A 375 13.81 8.82 13.71
N ASN A 376 12.97 9.63 14.38
CA ASN A 376 12.34 10.82 13.81
C ASN A 376 12.95 12.15 14.32
N ASN A 377 14.18 12.11 14.83
CA ASN A 377 14.89 13.31 15.23
C ASN A 377 15.04 14.28 14.06
N VAL A 378 15.01 15.56 14.39
CA VAL A 378 15.28 16.68 13.48
C VAL A 378 16.49 17.48 13.95
N SER A 379 17.08 18.27 13.05
CA SER A 379 18.15 19.23 13.36
C SER A 379 17.93 20.52 12.58
N GLU A 380 18.72 21.55 12.86
CA GLU A 380 18.72 22.79 12.07
C GLU A 380 19.10 22.54 10.60
N GLU A 381 20.02 21.60 10.36
CA GLU A 381 20.46 21.19 9.01
C GLU A 381 19.38 20.34 8.31
N PHE A 382 18.68 19.47 9.05
CA PHE A 382 17.67 18.56 8.54
C PHE A 382 16.31 18.76 9.28
N PRO A 383 15.59 19.83 8.97
CA PRO A 383 14.31 20.14 9.64
C PRO A 383 13.19 19.15 9.32
N ASP A 384 13.27 18.46 8.17
CA ASP A 384 12.33 17.41 7.74
C ASP A 384 12.65 16.04 8.36
N GLY A 385 13.81 15.88 9.02
CA GLY A 385 14.31 14.68 9.66
C GLY A 385 15.75 14.35 9.31
N ILE A 386 16.55 13.98 10.31
CA ILE A 386 17.94 13.52 10.14
C ILE A 386 17.97 12.20 9.35
N PHE A 387 16.99 11.33 9.64
CA PHE A 387 16.83 10.01 9.02
C PHE A 387 15.62 9.97 8.07
N HIS A 388 15.62 10.90 7.13
CA HIS A 388 14.61 11.18 6.13
C HIS A 388 15.28 11.52 4.79
N PRO A 389 14.60 11.40 3.62
CA PRO A 389 15.20 11.82 2.35
C PRO A 389 15.73 13.26 2.39
N HIS A 390 17.03 13.45 2.17
CA HIS A 390 17.68 14.74 2.21
C HIS A 390 17.36 15.59 0.97
N PRO A 391 17.59 16.92 1.01
CA PRO A 391 17.17 17.84 -0.06
C PRO A 391 17.63 17.46 -1.47
N GLU A 392 18.83 16.89 -1.62
CA GLU A 392 19.39 16.50 -2.91
C GLU A 392 18.63 15.38 -3.64
N VAL A 393 17.86 14.55 -2.91
CA VAL A 393 17.06 13.45 -3.48
C VAL A 393 15.57 13.78 -3.59
N GLN A 394 15.11 14.90 -3.00
CA GLN A 394 13.69 15.27 -2.91
C GLN A 394 13.06 15.61 -4.27
N HIS A 395 13.87 15.93 -5.29
CA HIS A 395 13.37 16.10 -6.65
C HIS A 395 12.74 14.79 -7.21
N ILE A 396 13.14 13.63 -6.70
CA ILE A 396 12.53 12.33 -7.02
C ILE A 396 11.46 11.98 -5.99
N LYS A 397 11.78 12.02 -4.69
CA LYS A 397 10.81 11.67 -3.63
C LYS A 397 11.09 12.45 -2.35
N GLN A 398 10.08 13.21 -1.91
CA GLN A 398 10.11 14.03 -0.70
C GLN A 398 9.33 13.40 0.47
N GLU A 399 8.38 12.50 0.16
CA GLU A 399 7.46 11.94 1.15
C GLU A 399 8.19 10.97 2.09
N ASN A 400 7.59 10.73 3.25
CA ASN A 400 8.07 9.78 4.25
C ASN A 400 8.31 8.39 3.65
N ILE A 401 9.34 7.71 4.13
CA ILE A 401 9.67 6.33 3.75
C ILE A 401 8.87 5.38 4.63
N GLY A 402 7.81 4.83 4.06
CA GLY A 402 6.90 3.88 4.71
C GLY A 402 7.34 2.43 4.54
N LEU A 403 6.50 1.51 5.06
CA LEU A 403 6.75 0.07 5.07
C LEU A 403 7.17 -0.50 3.71
N ILE A 404 6.50 -0.09 2.64
CA ILE A 404 6.71 -0.63 1.28
C ILE A 404 8.08 -0.21 0.74
N GLU A 405 8.42 1.08 0.88
CA GLU A 405 9.71 1.60 0.44
C GLU A 405 10.86 1.00 1.26
N VAL A 406 10.68 0.84 2.56
CA VAL A 406 11.65 0.16 3.43
C VAL A 406 12.03 -1.21 2.90
N MET A 407 11.09 -1.95 2.34
CA MET A 407 11.31 -3.29 1.76
C MET A 407 11.90 -3.28 0.34
N GLY A 408 12.11 -2.11 -0.27
CA GLY A 408 12.79 -1.96 -1.56
C GLY A 408 11.90 -1.75 -2.77
N LEU A 409 10.61 -1.42 -2.57
CA LEU A 409 9.69 -1.00 -3.62
C LEU A 409 9.43 0.51 -3.53
N ALA A 410 10.03 1.30 -4.40
CA ALA A 410 9.79 2.74 -4.47
C ALA A 410 8.40 3.04 -5.03
N ILE A 411 7.62 3.85 -4.30
CA ILE A 411 6.37 4.41 -4.78
C ILE A 411 6.59 5.90 -5.07
N LEU A 412 6.74 6.23 -6.34
CA LEU A 412 7.08 7.56 -6.82
C LEU A 412 5.84 8.33 -7.28
N PRO A 413 5.83 9.67 -7.13
CA PRO A 413 4.68 10.51 -7.47
C PRO A 413 4.42 10.57 -8.99
N PRO A 414 3.15 10.75 -9.42
CA PRO A 414 2.76 10.75 -10.82
C PRO A 414 3.40 11.90 -11.65
N ARG A 415 3.73 13.04 -11.02
CA ARG A 415 4.42 14.16 -11.68
C ARG A 415 5.68 13.73 -12.42
N LEU A 416 6.40 12.75 -11.89
CA LEU A 416 7.63 12.24 -12.50
C LEU A 416 7.42 11.66 -13.90
N ALA A 417 6.24 11.15 -14.24
CA ALA A 417 5.99 10.65 -15.58
C ALA A 417 6.15 11.74 -16.67
N GLN A 418 5.82 12.99 -16.35
CA GLN A 418 6.00 14.13 -17.24
C GLN A 418 7.39 14.74 -17.09
N GLU A 419 7.85 14.95 -15.87
CA GLU A 419 9.15 15.57 -15.57
C GLU A 419 10.30 14.77 -16.20
N LEU A 420 10.27 13.44 -16.11
CA LEU A 420 11.29 12.57 -16.71
C LEU A 420 11.32 12.62 -18.25
N ARG A 421 10.22 12.92 -18.91
CA ARG A 421 10.21 13.17 -20.37
C ARG A 421 11.00 14.43 -20.72
N GLU A 422 10.90 15.46 -19.88
CA GLU A 422 11.70 16.69 -20.09
C GLU A 422 13.18 16.46 -19.77
N VAL A 423 13.52 15.61 -18.80
CA VAL A 423 14.90 15.13 -18.55
C VAL A 423 15.42 14.34 -19.76
N GLU A 424 14.62 13.44 -20.36
CA GLU A 424 14.99 12.68 -21.58
C GLU A 424 15.35 13.63 -22.72
N LYS A 425 14.48 14.63 -23.00
CA LYS A 425 14.75 15.64 -24.04
C LYS A 425 16.02 16.43 -23.75
N TYR A 426 16.23 16.83 -22.48
CA TYR A 426 17.45 17.55 -22.08
C TYR A 426 18.72 16.73 -22.36
N LEU A 427 18.74 15.47 -21.96
CA LEU A 427 19.86 14.56 -22.20
C LEU A 427 20.14 14.32 -23.70
N LEU A 428 19.07 14.30 -24.52
CA LEU A 428 19.17 14.17 -25.99
C LEU A 428 19.45 15.52 -26.68
N LYS A 429 19.67 16.60 -25.94
CA LYS A 429 19.89 17.98 -26.47
C LYS A 429 18.75 18.46 -27.36
N GLN A 430 17.53 18.03 -27.08
CA GLN A 430 16.30 18.48 -27.74
C GLN A 430 15.68 19.69 -27.00
N PRO A 431 14.81 20.49 -27.63
CA PRO A 431 14.05 21.51 -26.94
C PRO A 431 13.26 20.94 -25.78
N ASN A 432 13.44 21.49 -24.57
CA ASN A 432 12.88 20.93 -23.33
C ASN A 432 12.45 22.04 -22.35
N GLN A 433 11.68 21.63 -21.34
CA GLN A 433 11.26 22.45 -20.20
C GLN A 433 11.63 21.76 -18.88
N ILE A 434 12.88 21.27 -18.79
CA ILE A 434 13.36 20.59 -17.59
C ILE A 434 13.23 21.50 -16.36
N ALA A 435 12.66 20.95 -15.27
CA ALA A 435 12.56 21.66 -14.01
C ALA A 435 13.96 21.88 -13.40
N GLU A 436 14.15 23.03 -12.77
CA GLU A 436 15.44 23.41 -12.16
C GLU A 436 15.93 22.38 -11.15
N SER A 437 14.99 21.78 -10.39
CA SER A 437 15.27 20.73 -9.41
C SER A 437 15.90 19.45 -9.99
N HIS A 438 15.72 19.19 -11.28
CA HIS A 438 16.30 18.03 -11.97
C HIS A 438 17.61 18.34 -12.70
N ARG A 439 18.00 19.61 -12.87
CA ARG A 439 19.14 19.99 -13.73
C ARG A 439 20.46 19.40 -13.25
N ALA A 440 20.81 19.56 -11.99
CA ALA A 440 22.08 19.06 -11.46
C ALA A 440 22.21 17.54 -11.66
N TRP A 441 21.13 16.80 -11.39
CA TRP A 441 21.08 15.36 -11.64
C TRP A 441 21.16 15.00 -13.13
N ALA A 442 20.45 15.74 -14.00
CA ALA A 442 20.54 15.51 -15.44
C ALA A 442 21.94 15.82 -16.00
N ASP A 443 22.62 16.85 -15.48
CA ASP A 443 24.02 17.17 -15.83
C ASP A 443 24.98 16.05 -15.42
N GLU A 444 24.78 15.44 -14.25
CA GLU A 444 25.53 14.26 -13.82
C GLU A 444 25.28 13.07 -14.76
N LEU A 445 24.03 12.76 -15.10
CA LEU A 445 23.72 11.70 -16.05
C LEU A 445 24.34 11.96 -17.44
N SER A 446 24.44 13.23 -17.86
CA SER A 446 24.99 13.61 -19.17
C SER A 446 26.50 13.35 -19.31
N GLN A 447 27.20 13.05 -18.21
CA GLN A 447 28.62 12.64 -18.26
C GLN A 447 28.83 11.27 -18.91
N GLN A 448 27.75 10.48 -19.04
CA GLN A 448 27.75 9.22 -19.76
C GLN A 448 27.48 9.45 -21.25
N THR A 449 27.77 8.45 -22.08
CA THR A 449 27.39 8.49 -23.49
C THR A 449 25.87 8.27 -23.62
N ILE A 450 25.16 9.33 -23.99
CA ILE A 450 23.69 9.32 -24.14
C ILE A 450 23.31 9.18 -25.63
N THR A 451 22.38 8.28 -25.91
CA THR A 451 21.80 8.05 -27.24
C THR A 451 20.29 7.83 -27.10
N GLU A 452 19.54 7.94 -28.20
CA GLU A 452 18.11 7.62 -28.22
C GLU A 452 17.82 6.17 -27.78
N ALA A 453 18.78 5.25 -28.00
CA ALA A 453 18.64 3.84 -27.64
C ALA A 453 18.77 3.57 -26.13
N ASN A 454 19.60 4.34 -25.40
CA ASN A 454 19.93 4.06 -24.00
C ASN A 454 19.42 5.10 -22.99
N VAL A 455 18.92 6.24 -23.42
CA VAL A 455 18.54 7.36 -22.54
C VAL A 455 17.53 6.95 -21.46
N LYS A 456 16.57 6.11 -21.80
CA LYS A 456 15.56 5.61 -20.83
C LYS A 456 16.19 4.72 -19.77
N GLU A 457 17.09 3.84 -20.16
CA GLU A 457 17.81 2.97 -19.23
C GLU A 457 18.71 3.77 -18.30
N VAL A 458 19.40 4.79 -18.81
CA VAL A 458 20.23 5.73 -18.00
C VAL A 458 19.38 6.46 -16.97
N ILE A 459 18.21 6.98 -17.35
CA ILE A 459 17.28 7.65 -16.44
C ILE A 459 16.77 6.66 -15.38
N GLN A 460 16.36 5.47 -15.77
CA GLN A 460 15.88 4.43 -14.84
C GLN A 460 16.95 4.03 -13.84
N GLN A 461 18.17 3.82 -14.30
CA GLN A 461 19.31 3.53 -13.42
C GLN A 461 19.62 4.70 -12.48
N GLY A 462 19.53 5.92 -12.97
CA GLY A 462 19.70 7.14 -12.15
C GLY A 462 18.64 7.25 -11.05
N ILE A 463 17.37 7.00 -11.36
CA ILE A 463 16.28 6.98 -10.38
C ILE A 463 16.55 5.90 -9.31
N GLY A 464 16.97 4.72 -9.73
CA GLY A 464 17.29 3.65 -8.79
C GLY A 464 18.45 4.00 -7.86
N THR A 465 19.50 4.66 -8.37
CA THR A 465 20.62 5.15 -7.56
C THR A 465 20.14 6.15 -6.50
N ILE A 466 19.25 7.08 -6.89
CA ILE A 466 18.63 8.03 -5.95
C ILE A 466 17.78 7.27 -4.92
N PHE A 467 17.04 6.23 -5.32
CA PHE A 467 16.26 5.47 -4.35
C PHE A 467 17.13 4.73 -3.33
N VAL A 468 18.28 4.21 -3.73
CA VAL A 468 19.28 3.67 -2.79
C VAL A 468 19.76 4.75 -1.83
N GLN A 469 20.00 5.97 -2.32
CA GLN A 469 20.39 7.10 -1.46
C GLN A 469 19.27 7.46 -0.48
N ILE A 470 18.01 7.53 -0.93
CA ILE A 470 16.83 7.76 -0.10
C ILE A 470 16.73 6.74 1.05
N LEU A 471 16.94 5.45 0.77
CA LEU A 471 16.95 4.42 1.82
C LEU A 471 18.17 4.57 2.75
N THR A 472 19.30 5.00 2.23
CA THR A 472 20.51 5.28 3.01
C THR A 472 20.31 6.49 3.94
N ASP A 473 19.68 7.56 3.45
CA ASP A 473 19.33 8.73 4.25
C ASP A 473 18.35 8.35 5.38
N ALA A 474 17.37 7.52 5.09
CA ALA A 474 16.41 7.02 6.07
C ALA A 474 17.00 5.98 7.05
N GLY A 475 18.18 5.42 6.76
CA GLY A 475 18.87 4.46 7.61
C GLY A 475 19.51 5.13 8.83
N VAL A 476 19.25 4.59 10.02
CA VAL A 476 19.75 5.15 11.29
C VAL A 476 21.25 4.98 11.42
N PHE A 477 21.74 3.77 11.33
CA PHE A 477 23.19 3.49 11.30
C PHE A 477 23.63 3.42 9.85
N LYS A 478 24.43 4.41 9.41
CA LYS A 478 24.92 4.51 8.03
C LYS A 478 25.82 3.32 7.67
N ARG A 479 26.02 3.12 6.37
CA ARG A 479 26.82 1.97 5.86
C ARG A 479 28.32 2.24 5.81
N ASP A 480 28.78 3.40 6.27
CA ASP A 480 30.20 3.72 6.46
C ASP A 480 30.79 2.99 7.68
N GLU A 481 32.06 3.23 7.97
CA GLU A 481 32.77 2.54 9.07
C GLU A 481 32.22 2.92 10.44
N GLU A 482 31.91 4.20 10.67
CA GLU A 482 31.40 4.68 11.96
C GLU A 482 29.95 4.20 12.20
N GLY A 483 29.09 4.26 11.19
CA GLY A 483 27.71 3.76 11.30
C GLY A 483 27.65 2.26 11.56
N ARG A 484 28.54 1.46 10.93
CA ARG A 484 28.64 0.03 11.22
C ARG A 484 29.10 -0.23 12.64
N ARG A 485 30.12 0.50 13.13
CA ARG A 485 30.58 0.41 14.52
C ARG A 485 29.47 0.82 15.50
N ALA A 486 28.70 1.86 15.16
CA ALA A 486 27.57 2.29 15.99
C ALA A 486 26.48 1.22 16.07
N PHE A 487 26.16 0.56 14.96
CA PHE A 487 25.20 -0.54 14.97
C PHE A 487 25.71 -1.69 15.82
N GLU A 488 27.01 -2.03 15.74
CA GLU A 488 27.62 -3.05 16.58
C GLU A 488 27.56 -2.70 18.07
N ARG A 489 27.75 -1.43 18.46
CA ARG A 489 27.56 -0.99 19.85
C ARG A 489 26.13 -1.21 20.33
N PHE A 490 25.14 -0.91 19.48
CA PHE A 490 23.75 -1.19 19.80
C PHE A 490 23.48 -2.70 19.96
N ILE A 491 24.01 -3.53 19.06
CA ILE A 491 23.90 -5.01 19.17
C ILE A 491 24.52 -5.50 20.49
N GLN A 492 25.69 -5.00 20.90
CA GLN A 492 26.30 -5.36 22.18
C GLN A 492 25.42 -5.04 23.38
N CYS A 493 24.59 -3.96 23.32
CA CYS A 493 23.60 -3.67 24.36
C CYS A 493 22.47 -4.70 24.44
N ILE A 494 22.18 -5.38 23.32
CA ILE A 494 21.16 -6.45 23.27
C ILE A 494 21.75 -7.79 23.73
N GLU A 495 22.98 -8.13 23.30
CA GLU A 495 23.64 -9.40 23.62
C GLU A 495 23.96 -9.55 25.09
N ASN A 496 24.11 -8.46 25.84
CA ASN A 496 24.54 -8.49 27.25
C ASN A 496 23.37 -8.71 28.24
N ASP A 497 22.12 -8.72 27.77
CA ASP A 497 20.92 -9.05 28.56
C ASP A 497 20.53 -10.50 28.37
#